data_c9dec0a84f6758e3360367a798cc728d
#
_entry.id   c9dec0a84f6758e3360367a798cc728d
#
_cell.length_a   1.000
_cell.length_b   1.000
_cell.length_c   1.000
_cell.angle_alpha   90.00
_cell.angle_beta   90.00
_cell.angle_gamma   90.00
#
_symmetry.space_group_name_H-M   'P 1'
#
loop_
_entity.id
_entity.type
_entity.pdbx_description
1 polymer ?
#
loop_
_entity_poly.entity_id
_entity_poly.type
_entity_poly.pdbx_seq_one_letter_code
_entity_poly.pdbx_strand_id
1 'polypeptide(L)'
;DTDLYKIMVSVPYKEVQEDDIRVETLFGGTRSHPEKRGKIMNISCLNWHPENLIRGFLEGMSQELYDFYQLLPNSVRERKTILVGSGNGIKRNPLLCQILEERFKCHLQVSACREEAALGACICGMVGNGYINNFTDFFNENLLIN
;
A
#
# COMPACT_ATOMS: atom_id res chain seq x y z
N ASP A 1 -17.86 19.32 1.40
CA ASP A 1 -16.74 18.38 1.63
C ASP A 1 -16.36 17.74 0.31
N THR A 2 -15.21 18.14 -0.24
CA THR A 2 -14.66 17.52 -1.46
C THR A 2 -14.08 16.16 -1.08
N ASP A 3 -14.65 15.10 -1.63
CA ASP A 3 -14.11 13.75 -1.43
C ASP A 3 -12.79 13.61 -2.22
N LEU A 4 -11.67 13.70 -1.51
CA LEU A 4 -10.33 13.61 -2.09
C LEU A 4 -10.12 12.28 -2.84
N TYR A 5 -10.75 11.20 -2.43
CA TYR A 5 -10.68 9.93 -3.15
C TYR A 5 -11.29 10.03 -4.55
N LYS A 6 -12.36 10.82 -4.75
CA LYS A 6 -12.93 11.04 -6.09
C LYS A 6 -11.94 11.73 -7.02
N ILE A 7 -11.18 12.69 -6.49
CA ILE A 7 -10.13 13.37 -7.27
C ILE A 7 -9.00 12.36 -7.59
N MET A 8 -8.56 11.58 -6.61
CA MET A 8 -7.51 10.59 -6.82
C MET A 8 -7.89 9.53 -7.86
N VAL A 9 -9.14 9.06 -7.83
CA VAL A 9 -9.67 8.08 -8.79
C VAL A 9 -9.74 8.64 -10.23
N SER A 10 -9.90 9.94 -10.40
CA SER A 10 -9.94 10.57 -11.72
C SER A 10 -8.58 10.69 -12.41
N VAL A 11 -7.48 10.50 -11.67
CA VAL A 11 -6.12 10.57 -12.22
C VAL A 11 -5.80 9.30 -12.99
N PRO A 12 -5.55 9.37 -14.31
CA PRO A 12 -5.23 8.17 -15.09
C PRO A 12 -3.83 7.64 -14.75
N TYR A 13 -3.68 6.33 -14.85
CA TYR A 13 -2.36 5.72 -14.82
C TYR A 13 -1.56 6.14 -16.07
N LYS A 14 -0.30 6.44 -15.89
CA LYS A 14 0.71 6.52 -16.95
C LYS A 14 2.05 6.00 -16.40
N GLU A 15 2.89 5.52 -17.30
CA GLU A 15 4.28 5.17 -16.94
C GLU A 15 5.03 6.42 -16.44
N VAL A 16 5.92 6.19 -15.46
CA VAL A 16 6.76 7.25 -14.90
C VAL A 16 7.75 7.74 -15.95
N GLN A 17 7.79 9.03 -16.16
CA GLN A 17 8.72 9.70 -17.06
C GLN A 17 9.85 10.39 -16.29
N GLU A 18 10.93 10.75 -16.97
CA GLU A 18 12.09 11.37 -16.36
C GLU A 18 11.76 12.75 -15.75
N ASP A 19 10.85 13.49 -16.37
CA ASP A 19 10.41 14.82 -15.98
C ASP A 19 9.20 14.83 -15.03
N ASP A 20 8.70 13.67 -14.58
CA ASP A 20 7.59 13.62 -13.64
C ASP A 20 8.01 14.10 -12.23
N ILE A 21 7.03 14.68 -11.51
CA ILE A 21 7.21 15.07 -10.10
C ILE A 21 7.53 13.81 -9.29
N ARG A 22 8.60 13.88 -8.51
CA ARG A 22 9.04 12.81 -7.59
C ARG A 22 8.81 13.25 -6.15
N VAL A 23 8.26 12.34 -5.34
CA VAL A 23 8.00 12.60 -3.93
C VAL A 23 8.67 11.55 -3.07
N GLU A 24 9.52 11.99 -2.13
CA GLU A 24 9.98 11.18 -1.01
C GLU A 24 9.00 11.38 0.15
N THR A 25 8.27 10.34 0.54
CA THR A 25 7.12 10.43 1.46
C THR A 25 7.49 10.43 2.95
N LEU A 26 8.76 10.38 3.31
CA LEU A 26 9.23 10.31 4.69
C LEU A 26 9.11 11.64 5.47
N PHE A 27 7.95 12.30 5.42
CA PHE A 27 7.75 13.62 6.04
C PHE A 27 7.91 13.60 7.57
N GLY A 28 7.60 12.49 8.21
CA GLY A 28 7.79 12.27 9.64
C GLY A 28 9.10 11.58 10.03
N GLY A 29 9.96 11.29 9.05
CA GLY A 29 11.15 10.47 9.25
C GLY A 29 10.81 8.97 9.40
N THR A 30 11.80 8.20 9.80
CA THR A 30 11.63 6.77 10.12
C THR A 30 12.06 6.50 11.56
N ARG A 31 11.76 5.32 12.09
CA ARG A 31 12.24 4.92 13.43
C ARG A 31 13.76 4.97 13.55
N SER A 32 14.49 4.59 12.51
CA SER A 32 15.96 4.59 12.46
C SER A 32 16.54 5.95 12.07
N HIS A 33 15.77 6.80 11.41
CA HIS A 33 16.19 8.11 10.90
C HIS A 33 15.09 9.15 11.13
N PRO A 34 14.85 9.57 12.36
CA PRO A 34 13.79 10.53 12.71
C PRO A 34 14.05 11.94 12.15
N GLU A 35 15.29 12.22 11.76
CA GLU A 35 15.71 13.48 11.12
C GLU A 35 15.35 13.59 9.64
N LYS A 36 15.06 12.48 8.98
CA LYS A 36 14.66 12.50 7.56
C LYS A 36 13.38 13.30 7.36
N ARG A 37 13.31 13.97 6.22
CA ARG A 37 12.13 14.74 5.78
C ARG A 37 11.77 14.37 4.37
N GLY A 38 10.48 14.40 4.09
CA GLY A 38 9.97 14.24 2.74
C GLY A 38 10.45 15.36 1.82
N LYS A 39 10.43 15.10 0.53
CA LYS A 39 10.82 16.06 -0.50
C LYS A 39 9.88 15.94 -1.69
N ILE A 40 9.63 17.06 -2.34
CA ILE A 40 8.97 17.10 -3.64
C ILE A 40 9.98 17.68 -4.62
N MET A 41 10.30 16.94 -5.65
CA MET A 41 11.38 17.24 -6.58
C MET A 41 10.87 17.26 -8.02
N ASN A 42 11.71 17.79 -8.92
CA ASN A 42 11.44 17.82 -10.36
C ASN A 42 10.24 18.70 -10.74
N ILE A 43 9.98 19.74 -9.94
CA ILE A 43 8.88 20.66 -10.20
C ILE A 43 9.27 21.64 -11.31
N SER A 44 8.39 21.80 -12.28
CA SER A 44 8.47 22.80 -13.35
C SER A 44 7.12 23.48 -13.59
N CYS A 45 7.10 24.58 -14.32
CA CYS A 45 5.84 25.22 -14.71
C CYS A 45 5.00 24.36 -15.68
N LEU A 46 5.60 23.33 -16.30
CA LEU A 46 4.90 22.44 -17.22
C LEU A 46 4.26 21.25 -16.53
N ASN A 47 4.76 20.83 -15.36
CA ASN A 47 4.27 19.65 -14.65
C ASN A 47 3.58 19.95 -13.30
N TRP A 48 3.56 21.22 -12.87
CA TRP A 48 2.92 21.62 -11.60
C TRP A 48 1.40 21.64 -11.71
N HIS A 49 0.81 20.45 -11.73
CA HIS A 49 -0.64 20.22 -11.78
C HIS A 49 -1.06 19.25 -10.67
N PRO A 50 -2.28 19.35 -10.13
CA PRO A 50 -2.78 18.50 -9.06
C PRO A 50 -2.64 16.99 -9.36
N GLU A 51 -2.93 16.59 -10.59
CA GLU A 51 -2.85 15.19 -11.04
C GLU A 51 -1.42 14.65 -10.97
N ASN A 52 -0.43 15.44 -11.39
CA ASN A 52 0.98 15.04 -11.35
C ASN A 52 1.48 14.98 -9.91
N LEU A 53 1.02 15.88 -9.05
CA LEU A 53 1.35 15.86 -7.62
C LEU A 53 0.76 14.62 -6.94
N ILE A 54 -0.53 14.33 -7.16
CA ILE A 54 -1.19 13.12 -6.65
C ILE A 54 -0.42 11.87 -7.08
N ARG A 55 -0.10 11.76 -8.37
CA ARG A 55 0.67 10.64 -8.90
C ARG A 55 2.04 10.55 -8.22
N GLY A 56 2.78 11.65 -8.12
CA GLY A 56 4.07 11.70 -7.44
C GLY A 56 4.01 11.18 -6.01
N PHE A 57 2.96 11.51 -5.25
CA PHE A 57 2.75 10.97 -3.91
C PHE A 57 2.47 9.46 -3.91
N LEU A 58 1.63 8.96 -4.82
CA LEU A 58 1.31 7.54 -4.91
C LEU A 58 2.53 6.72 -5.35
N GLU A 59 3.31 7.23 -6.30
CA GLU A 59 4.59 6.64 -6.72
C GLU A 59 5.60 6.61 -5.57
N GLY A 60 5.72 7.71 -4.82
CA GLY A 60 6.61 7.78 -3.67
C GLY A 60 6.23 6.79 -2.57
N MET A 61 4.94 6.66 -2.25
CA MET A 61 4.45 5.65 -1.29
C MET A 61 4.75 4.23 -1.76
N SER A 62 4.51 3.96 -3.04
CA SER A 62 4.81 2.66 -3.65
C SER A 62 6.32 2.36 -3.63
N GLN A 63 7.17 3.36 -3.90
CA GLN A 63 8.61 3.22 -3.84
C GLN A 63 9.09 2.90 -2.43
N GLU A 64 8.58 3.59 -1.41
CA GLU A 64 8.93 3.33 -0.01
C GLU A 64 8.59 1.89 0.40
N LEU A 65 7.41 1.40 0.03
CA LEU A 65 7.02 0.01 0.27
C LEU A 65 7.93 -0.98 -0.46
N TYR A 66 8.31 -0.66 -1.70
CA TYR A 66 9.21 -1.51 -2.48
C TYR A 66 10.62 -1.54 -1.89
N ASP A 67 11.12 -0.41 -1.38
CA ASP A 67 12.42 -0.34 -0.71
C ASP A 67 12.45 -1.25 0.54
N PHE A 68 11.40 -1.25 1.35
CA PHE A 68 11.27 -2.20 2.45
C PHE A 68 11.21 -3.66 1.98
N TYR A 69 10.48 -3.93 0.91
CA TYR A 69 10.43 -5.27 0.31
C TYR A 69 11.81 -5.74 -0.16
N GLN A 70 12.64 -4.85 -0.69
CA GLN A 70 14.01 -5.17 -1.13
C GLN A 70 14.94 -5.60 0.04
N LEU A 71 14.60 -5.26 1.28
CA LEU A 71 15.34 -5.70 2.46
C LEU A 71 15.06 -7.17 2.82
N LEU A 72 14.03 -7.79 2.26
CA LEU A 72 13.74 -9.19 2.49
C LEU A 72 14.77 -10.10 1.79
N PRO A 73 15.07 -11.28 2.35
CA PRO A 73 15.94 -12.26 1.70
C PRO A 73 15.44 -12.65 0.30
N ASN A 74 16.35 -12.91 -0.63
CA ASN A 74 15.99 -13.31 -2.00
C ASN A 74 15.06 -14.52 -2.02
N SER A 75 15.30 -15.52 -1.18
CA SER A 75 14.46 -16.73 -1.07
C SER A 75 12.99 -16.42 -0.73
N VAL A 76 12.70 -15.29 -0.09
CA VAL A 76 11.33 -14.83 0.19
C VAL A 76 10.78 -14.09 -1.02
N ARG A 77 11.57 -13.19 -1.61
CA ARG A 77 11.17 -12.36 -2.76
C ARG A 77 10.87 -13.19 -4.00
N GLU A 78 11.64 -14.25 -4.26
CA GLU A 78 11.46 -15.16 -5.40
C GLU A 78 10.19 -16.03 -5.28
N ARG A 79 9.66 -16.24 -4.08
CA ARG A 79 8.46 -17.05 -3.84
C ARG A 79 7.16 -16.26 -3.93
N LYS A 80 7.22 -14.95 -4.13
CA LYS A 80 6.00 -14.15 -4.24
C LYS A 80 5.20 -14.54 -5.48
N THR A 81 3.93 -14.79 -5.29
CA THR A 81 2.98 -15.06 -6.37
C THR A 81 1.86 -14.04 -6.41
N ILE A 82 1.60 -13.41 -5.28
CA ILE A 82 0.49 -12.47 -5.10
C ILE A 82 0.90 -11.38 -4.09
N LEU A 83 0.41 -10.17 -4.31
CA LEU A 83 0.48 -9.07 -3.37
C LEU A 83 -0.92 -8.87 -2.77
N VAL A 84 -1.05 -8.94 -1.45
CA VAL A 84 -2.33 -8.72 -0.79
C VAL A 84 -2.36 -7.29 -0.24
N GLY A 85 -3.32 -6.51 -0.75
CA GLY A 85 -3.58 -5.15 -0.29
C GLY A 85 -4.77 -5.09 0.67
N SER A 86 -4.62 -4.39 1.79
CA SER A 86 -5.68 -4.19 2.77
C SER A 86 -5.80 -2.72 3.19
N GLY A 87 -6.92 -2.38 3.84
CA GLY A 87 -7.21 -1.04 4.30
C GLY A 87 -7.82 -0.11 3.26
N ASN A 88 -8.43 0.98 3.76
CA ASN A 88 -9.20 1.91 2.93
C ASN A 88 -8.37 2.64 1.86
N GLY A 89 -7.09 2.88 2.11
CA GLY A 89 -6.20 3.50 1.14
C GLY A 89 -6.06 2.69 -0.15
N ILE A 90 -5.97 1.37 -0.04
CA ILE A 90 -5.93 0.46 -1.20
C ILE A 90 -7.32 0.30 -1.81
N LYS A 91 -8.33 -0.02 -0.99
CA LYS A 91 -9.70 -0.31 -1.45
C LYS A 91 -10.34 0.83 -2.24
N ARG A 92 -9.99 2.06 -1.91
CA ARG A 92 -10.58 3.27 -2.51
C ARG A 92 -9.68 3.94 -3.56
N ASN A 93 -8.54 3.36 -3.90
CA ASN A 93 -7.57 3.97 -4.81
C ASN A 93 -7.07 2.98 -5.89
N PRO A 94 -7.82 2.82 -6.98
CA PRO A 94 -7.42 1.95 -8.09
C PRO A 94 -6.08 2.33 -8.72
N LEU A 95 -5.75 3.62 -8.77
CA LEU A 95 -4.47 4.09 -9.30
C LEU A 95 -3.29 3.57 -8.45
N LEU A 96 -3.42 3.61 -7.12
CA LEU A 96 -2.39 3.04 -6.23
C LEU A 96 -2.25 1.53 -6.44
N CYS A 97 -3.37 0.82 -6.64
CA CYS A 97 -3.33 -0.62 -6.94
C CYS A 97 -2.52 -0.91 -8.21
N GLN A 98 -2.77 -0.17 -9.28
CA GLN A 98 -2.03 -0.29 -10.55
C GLN A 98 -0.54 0.01 -10.38
N ILE A 99 -0.19 1.10 -9.69
CA ILE A 99 1.21 1.48 -9.42
C ILE A 99 1.92 0.38 -8.65
N LEU A 100 1.26 -0.23 -7.65
CA LEU A 100 1.83 -1.31 -6.86
C LEU A 100 2.02 -2.58 -7.71
N GLU A 101 1.04 -2.98 -8.52
CA GLU A 101 1.16 -4.14 -9.42
C GLU A 101 2.35 -3.98 -10.36
N GLU A 102 2.49 -2.80 -10.99
CA GLU A 102 3.61 -2.50 -11.87
C GLU A 102 4.95 -2.53 -11.16
N ARG A 103 5.04 -1.90 -9.99
CA ARG A 103 6.29 -1.83 -9.23
C ARG A 103 6.75 -3.19 -8.70
N PHE A 104 5.82 -3.97 -8.18
CA PHE A 104 6.13 -5.28 -7.61
C PHE A 104 6.15 -6.39 -8.65
N LYS A 105 5.73 -6.13 -9.89
CA LYS A 105 5.56 -7.14 -10.95
C LYS A 105 4.79 -8.37 -10.44
N CYS A 106 3.65 -8.11 -9.79
CA CYS A 106 2.87 -9.12 -9.10
C CYS A 106 1.41 -8.67 -9.06
N HIS A 107 0.48 -9.61 -9.26
CA HIS A 107 -0.94 -9.29 -9.15
C HIS A 107 -1.30 -8.87 -7.73
N LEU A 108 -2.05 -7.78 -7.59
CA LEU A 108 -2.54 -7.28 -6.31
C LEU A 108 -3.97 -7.73 -6.07
N GLN A 109 -4.15 -8.55 -5.04
CA GLN A 109 -5.47 -8.96 -4.56
C GLN A 109 -5.90 -8.05 -3.41
N VAL A 110 -7.02 -7.38 -3.56
CA VAL A 110 -7.57 -6.54 -2.49
C VAL A 110 -8.34 -7.40 -1.51
N SER A 111 -8.05 -7.27 -0.22
CA SER A 111 -8.75 -7.99 0.84
C SER A 111 -10.25 -7.69 0.84
N ALA A 112 -11.08 -8.74 0.91
CA ALA A 112 -12.52 -8.63 1.03
C ALA A 112 -12.97 -8.20 2.45
N CYS A 113 -12.13 -8.41 3.47
CA CYS A 113 -12.41 -8.01 4.83
C CYS A 113 -12.50 -6.48 4.94
N ARG A 114 -13.54 -5.97 5.59
CA ARG A 114 -13.72 -4.51 5.76
C ARG A 114 -12.86 -3.93 6.87
N GLU A 115 -12.69 -4.69 7.94
CA GLU A 115 -12.04 -4.24 9.19
C GLU A 115 -10.99 -5.26 9.63
N GLU A 116 -9.90 -5.36 8.88
CA GLU A 116 -8.84 -6.36 9.11
C GLU A 116 -8.23 -6.28 10.51
N ALA A 117 -8.06 -5.05 11.03
CA ALA A 117 -7.50 -4.85 12.37
C ALA A 117 -8.43 -5.35 13.47
N ALA A 118 -9.75 -5.07 13.35
CA ALA A 118 -10.75 -5.56 14.29
C ALA A 118 -10.85 -7.09 14.25
N LEU A 119 -10.83 -7.66 13.03
CA LEU A 119 -10.81 -9.11 12.85
C LEU A 119 -9.59 -9.75 13.50
N GLY A 120 -8.40 -9.20 13.26
CA GLY A 120 -7.17 -9.68 13.90
C GLY A 120 -7.24 -9.63 15.42
N ALA A 121 -7.80 -8.56 16.00
CA ALA A 121 -8.00 -8.44 17.44
C ALA A 121 -8.98 -9.51 17.97
N CYS A 122 -10.08 -9.77 17.25
CA CYS A 122 -11.03 -10.85 17.60
C CYS A 122 -10.36 -12.22 17.58
N ILE A 123 -9.58 -12.54 16.54
CA ILE A 123 -8.86 -13.82 16.46
C ILE A 123 -7.87 -13.97 17.63
N CYS A 124 -7.12 -12.90 17.95
CA CYS A 124 -6.25 -12.90 19.14
C CYS A 124 -7.02 -13.17 20.43
N GLY A 125 -8.20 -12.57 20.60
CA GLY A 125 -9.09 -12.81 21.74
C GLY A 125 -9.59 -14.26 21.79
N MET A 126 -9.97 -14.83 20.66
CA MET A 126 -10.42 -16.23 20.58
C MET A 126 -9.32 -17.22 20.96
N VAL A 127 -8.10 -17.03 20.46
CA VAL A 127 -6.95 -17.85 20.85
C VAL A 127 -6.63 -17.66 22.33
N GLY A 128 -6.59 -16.42 22.81
CA GLY A 128 -6.27 -16.11 24.20
C GLY A 128 -7.25 -16.66 25.22
N ASN A 129 -8.53 -16.82 24.85
CA ASN A 129 -9.59 -17.40 25.71
C ASN A 129 -9.80 -18.91 25.45
N GLY A 130 -9.03 -19.53 24.56
CA GLY A 130 -9.13 -20.96 24.27
C GLY A 130 -10.36 -21.37 23.44
N TYR A 131 -11.03 -20.43 22.76
CA TYR A 131 -12.09 -20.76 21.81
C TYR A 131 -11.58 -21.49 20.58
N ILE A 132 -10.36 -21.18 20.16
CA ILE A 132 -9.60 -21.86 19.12
C ILE A 132 -8.18 -22.12 19.65
N ASN A 133 -7.56 -23.23 19.23
CA ASN A 133 -6.27 -23.62 19.79
C ASN A 133 -5.10 -22.77 19.27
N ASN A 134 -5.20 -22.31 18.03
CA ASN A 134 -4.16 -21.51 17.39
C ASN A 134 -4.74 -20.67 16.25
N PHE A 135 -3.94 -19.74 15.73
CA PHE A 135 -4.37 -18.86 14.64
C PHE A 135 -4.73 -19.59 13.35
N THR A 136 -4.09 -20.73 13.06
CA THR A 136 -4.32 -21.50 11.83
C THR A 136 -5.70 -22.16 11.83
N ASP A 137 -6.21 -22.56 12.99
CA ASP A 137 -7.53 -23.21 13.13
C ASP A 137 -8.64 -22.27 12.65
N PHE A 138 -8.51 -20.96 12.91
CA PHE A 138 -9.47 -19.97 12.45
C PHE A 138 -9.65 -19.97 10.92
N PHE A 139 -8.57 -20.12 10.16
CA PHE A 139 -8.61 -20.12 8.71
C PHE A 139 -9.05 -21.48 8.13
N ASN A 140 -8.80 -22.57 8.85
CA ASN A 140 -9.19 -23.91 8.43
C ASN A 140 -10.70 -24.17 8.62
N GLU A 141 -11.33 -23.53 9.59
CA GLU A 141 -12.76 -23.69 9.89
C GLU A 141 -13.71 -22.92 8.96
N ASN A 142 -13.18 -22.32 7.86
CA ASN A 142 -13.95 -21.57 6.85
C ASN A 142 -14.84 -20.44 7.40
N LEU A 143 -14.47 -19.84 8.55
CA LEU A 143 -15.27 -18.82 9.21
C LEU A 143 -15.29 -17.46 8.50
N LEU A 144 -14.61 -17.32 7.36
CA LEU A 144 -14.49 -16.04 6.64
C LEU A 144 -14.58 -16.12 5.11
N ILE A 145 -15.01 -17.24 4.54
CA ILE A 145 -15.18 -17.34 3.09
C ILE A 145 -16.67 -17.48 2.79
N ASN A 146 -17.37 -16.37 2.78
CA ASN A 146 -18.56 -16.11 1.96
C ASN A 146 -18.68 -14.63 1.71
#